data_bf8db740e89f4ccda3157b8ee9864a0e
#
_entry.id   bf8db740e89f4ccda3157b8ee9864a0e
#
_cell.length_a   1.000
_cell.length_b   1.000
_cell.length_c   1.000
_cell.angle_alpha   90.00
_cell.angle_beta   90.00
_cell.angle_gamma   90.00
#
_symmetry.space_group_name_H-M   'P 1'
#
loop_
_entity.id
_entity.type
_entity.pdbx_description
1 polymer ?
#
loop_
_entity_poly.entity_id
_entity_poly.type
_entity_poly.pdbx_seq_one_letter_code
_entity_poly.pdbx_strand_id
1 'polypeptide(L)'
;MFDEAKARLRRLEASHGIRILYACEAGSRSWGFPSPSSDYDIRFIYVRPLKNYLKLTPPADTITLDQDGVWDISGWDLKKCLMLLKKGNVSIVQSLYSQIVYRNHPLFLAEMRKLLDYGAPLPQSHVSHFLLGHETIAYKRFLYIVQGLLAMRWVETRKSMPPVVFEQLADALVTDEGLRAEIETLLNIQ
;
A
#
# COMPACT_ATOMS: atom_id res chain seq x y z
N MET A 1 0.19 -1.31 -19.71
CA MET A 1 -0.27 -1.03 -18.33
C MET A 1 0.71 -0.17 -17.53
N PHE A 2 1.99 -0.54 -17.39
CA PHE A 2 2.97 0.28 -16.63
C PHE A 2 3.16 1.70 -17.22
N ASP A 3 3.26 1.82 -18.54
CA ASP A 3 3.38 3.12 -19.21
C ASP A 3 2.08 3.94 -19.13
N GLU A 4 0.91 3.28 -19.13
CA GLU A 4 -0.38 3.92 -18.92
C GLU A 4 -0.48 4.51 -17.50
N ALA A 5 -0.07 3.76 -16.47
CA ALA A 5 0.01 4.27 -15.10
C ALA A 5 0.86 5.55 -15.03
N LYS A 6 2.04 5.53 -15.64
CA LYS A 6 2.93 6.71 -15.71
C LYS A 6 2.30 7.88 -16.49
N ALA A 7 1.57 7.59 -17.56
CA ALA A 7 0.87 8.62 -18.33
C ALA A 7 -0.26 9.26 -17.52
N ARG A 8 -1.05 8.48 -16.78
CA ARG A 8 -2.10 8.97 -15.88
C ARG A 8 -1.51 9.85 -14.78
N LEU A 9 -0.40 9.42 -14.14
CA LEU A 9 0.28 10.21 -13.11
C LEU A 9 0.80 11.56 -13.66
N ARG A 10 1.34 11.61 -14.89
CA ARG A 10 1.76 12.87 -15.52
C ARG A 10 0.58 13.80 -15.80
N ARG A 11 -0.55 13.28 -16.30
CA ARG A 11 -1.77 14.07 -16.50
C ARG A 11 -2.29 14.64 -15.18
N LEU A 12 -2.24 13.85 -14.11
CA LEU A 12 -2.65 14.26 -12.77
C LEU A 12 -1.76 15.39 -12.22
N GLU A 13 -0.43 15.30 -12.39
CA GLU A 13 0.47 16.39 -12.03
C GLU A 13 0.09 17.70 -12.71
N ALA A 14 -0.16 17.64 -14.03
CA ALA A 14 -0.49 18.82 -14.81
C ALA A 14 -1.85 19.42 -14.41
N SER A 15 -2.87 18.57 -14.23
CA SER A 15 -4.24 19.04 -13.92
C SER A 15 -4.38 19.61 -12.50
N HIS A 16 -3.61 19.12 -11.53
CA HIS A 16 -3.70 19.55 -10.15
C HIS A 16 -2.58 20.52 -9.74
N GLY A 17 -1.64 20.82 -10.63
CA GLY A 17 -0.50 21.68 -10.34
C GLY A 17 0.34 21.17 -9.15
N ILE A 18 0.56 19.87 -9.10
CA ILE A 18 1.34 19.20 -8.06
C ILE A 18 2.61 18.56 -8.64
N ARG A 19 3.50 18.12 -7.78
CA ARG A 19 4.66 17.31 -8.13
C ARG A 19 4.62 16.00 -7.36
N ILE A 20 4.55 14.89 -8.08
CA ILE A 20 4.58 13.54 -7.50
C ILE A 20 6.02 13.17 -7.18
N LEU A 21 6.29 12.86 -5.91
CA LEU A 21 7.59 12.43 -5.40
C LEU A 21 7.76 10.92 -5.49
N TYR A 22 6.69 10.19 -5.26
CA TYR A 22 6.67 8.73 -5.24
C TYR A 22 5.31 8.21 -5.71
N ALA A 23 5.31 7.10 -6.43
CA ALA A 23 4.08 6.39 -6.79
C ALA A 23 4.36 4.90 -6.93
N CYS A 24 3.48 4.08 -6.39
CA CYS A 24 3.60 2.62 -6.39
C CYS A 24 2.25 1.93 -6.59
N GLU A 25 2.33 0.64 -6.89
CA GLU A 25 1.19 -0.26 -6.79
C GLU A 25 0.91 -0.60 -5.33
N ALA A 26 -0.36 -0.74 -4.97
CA ALA A 26 -0.85 -1.24 -3.69
C ALA A 26 -1.75 -2.47 -3.91
N GLY A 27 -2.47 -2.89 -2.88
CA GLY A 27 -3.45 -3.97 -2.97
C GLY A 27 -2.86 -5.31 -3.43
N SER A 28 -3.72 -6.14 -4.03
CA SER A 28 -3.40 -7.52 -4.37
C SER A 28 -2.22 -7.68 -5.32
N ARG A 29 -2.02 -6.72 -6.25
CA ARG A 29 -0.88 -6.72 -7.18
C ARG A 29 0.44 -6.52 -6.44
N SER A 30 0.48 -5.59 -5.50
CA SER A 30 1.66 -5.36 -4.66
C SER A 30 1.96 -6.55 -3.74
N TRP A 31 0.95 -7.27 -3.33
CA TRP A 31 1.08 -8.42 -2.44
C TRP A 31 1.43 -9.71 -3.17
N GLY A 32 1.35 -9.74 -4.51
CA GLY A 32 1.77 -10.87 -5.34
C GLY A 32 0.65 -11.87 -5.67
N PHE A 33 -0.63 -11.56 -5.37
CA PHE A 33 -1.76 -12.43 -5.73
C PHE A 33 -2.90 -11.66 -6.45
N PRO A 34 -2.62 -11.00 -7.59
CA PRO A 34 -3.67 -10.37 -8.38
C PRO A 34 -4.52 -11.42 -9.08
N SER A 35 -5.84 -11.23 -9.15
CA SER A 35 -6.72 -11.98 -10.06
C SER A 35 -6.81 -11.28 -11.43
N PRO A 36 -7.30 -11.96 -12.48
CA PRO A 36 -7.53 -11.32 -13.78
C PRO A 36 -8.44 -10.10 -13.72
N SER A 37 -9.35 -10.05 -12.75
CA SER A 37 -10.27 -8.93 -12.50
C SER A 37 -9.76 -7.91 -11.49
N SER A 38 -8.52 -8.04 -10.99
CA SER A 38 -7.96 -7.07 -10.05
C SER A 38 -7.73 -5.73 -10.73
N ASP A 39 -8.20 -4.68 -10.10
CA ASP A 39 -7.89 -3.29 -10.44
C ASP A 39 -6.41 -2.95 -10.22
N TYR A 40 -6.02 -1.78 -10.71
CA TYR A 40 -4.71 -1.19 -10.46
C TYR A 40 -4.84 -0.16 -9.35
N ASP A 41 -4.31 -0.51 -8.19
CA ASP A 41 -4.32 0.30 -6.97
C ASP A 41 -3.09 1.22 -6.94
N ILE A 42 -3.15 2.38 -7.54
CA ILE A 42 -2.01 3.31 -7.51
C ILE A 42 -2.10 4.22 -6.29
N ARG A 43 -1.05 4.22 -5.49
CA ARG A 43 -0.87 5.16 -4.38
C ARG A 43 0.30 6.07 -4.69
N PHE A 44 0.12 7.38 -4.46
CA PHE A 44 1.18 8.36 -4.72
C PHE A 44 1.32 9.40 -3.61
N ILE A 45 2.53 9.94 -3.48
CA ILE A 45 2.86 10.99 -2.52
C ILE A 45 3.31 12.22 -3.32
N TYR A 46 2.72 13.36 -3.02
CA TYR A 46 2.93 14.59 -3.78
C TYR A 46 3.20 15.80 -2.90
N VAL A 47 3.74 16.85 -3.52
CA VAL A 47 3.87 18.20 -2.95
C VAL A 47 3.17 19.21 -3.84
N ARG A 48 2.70 20.27 -3.22
CA ARG A 48 2.14 21.46 -3.88
C ARG A 48 3.17 22.59 -3.91
N PRO A 49 2.98 23.61 -4.75
CA PRO A 49 3.71 24.87 -4.64
C PRO A 49 3.57 25.47 -3.24
N LEU A 50 4.65 26.06 -2.70
CA LEU A 50 4.72 26.59 -1.34
C LEU A 50 3.54 27.53 -1.00
N LYS A 51 3.12 28.36 -1.95
CA LYS A 51 1.98 29.27 -1.79
C LYS A 51 0.69 28.57 -1.35
N ASN A 52 0.52 27.29 -1.67
CA ASN A 52 -0.66 26.54 -1.30
C ASN A 52 -0.67 26.14 0.18
N TYR A 53 0.51 25.95 0.77
CA TYR A 53 0.66 25.68 2.21
C TYR A 53 0.52 26.92 3.09
N LEU A 54 0.67 28.11 2.50
CA LEU A 54 0.57 29.40 3.20
C LEU A 54 -0.85 29.99 3.16
N LYS A 55 -1.81 29.32 2.54
CA LYS A 55 -3.20 29.78 2.49
C LYS A 55 -3.88 29.59 3.85
N LEU A 56 -4.78 30.52 4.21
CA LEU A 56 -5.62 30.39 5.40
C LEU A 56 -6.52 29.14 5.32
N THR A 57 -7.03 28.83 4.13
CA THR A 57 -7.74 27.58 3.86
C THR A 57 -6.86 26.71 2.96
N PRO A 58 -6.14 25.75 3.51
CA PRO A 58 -5.29 24.87 2.71
C PRO A 58 -6.15 23.97 1.81
N PRO A 59 -5.66 23.58 0.63
CA PRO A 59 -6.35 22.63 -0.22
C PRO A 59 -6.40 21.24 0.44
N ALA A 60 -7.32 20.38 -0.05
CA ALA A 60 -7.41 19.00 0.42
C ALA A 60 -6.04 18.29 0.39
N ASP A 61 -5.75 17.54 1.44
CA ASP A 61 -4.49 16.83 1.64
C ASP A 61 -4.46 15.43 0.99
N THR A 62 -5.55 15.08 0.31
CA THR A 62 -5.72 13.83 -0.45
C THR A 62 -6.29 14.16 -1.82
N ILE A 63 -5.81 13.47 -2.84
CA ILE A 63 -6.37 13.48 -4.20
C ILE A 63 -6.79 12.05 -4.53
N THR A 64 -8.04 11.89 -4.94
CA THR A 64 -8.57 10.62 -5.46
C THR A 64 -9.14 10.90 -6.83
N LEU A 65 -8.78 10.08 -7.81
CA LEU A 65 -9.41 10.09 -9.12
C LEU A 65 -10.60 9.14 -9.11
N ASP A 66 -11.63 9.51 -9.87
CA ASP A 66 -12.78 8.65 -10.09
C ASP A 66 -12.32 7.31 -10.66
N GLN A 67 -12.87 6.26 -10.09
CA GLN A 67 -12.55 4.89 -10.43
C GLN A 67 -13.33 4.52 -11.70
N ASP A 68 -12.62 4.17 -12.75
CA ASP A 68 -13.23 3.66 -13.99
C ASP A 68 -13.42 2.13 -13.97
N GLY A 69 -13.34 1.51 -12.77
CA GLY A 69 -13.46 0.08 -12.55
C GLY A 69 -12.19 -0.72 -12.87
N VAL A 70 -11.15 -0.06 -13.38
CA VAL A 70 -9.85 -0.67 -13.68
C VAL A 70 -8.73 0.00 -12.88
N TRP A 71 -8.90 1.27 -12.57
CA TRP A 71 -7.89 2.08 -11.89
C TRP A 71 -8.44 2.71 -10.61
N ASP A 72 -7.80 2.45 -9.48
CA ASP A 72 -7.97 3.17 -8.21
C ASP A 72 -6.71 3.98 -7.94
N ILE A 73 -6.78 5.28 -8.21
CA ILE A 73 -5.62 6.18 -8.10
C ILE A 73 -5.88 7.18 -6.99
N SER A 74 -5.15 7.08 -5.91
CA SER A 74 -5.24 8.04 -4.80
C SER A 74 -3.86 8.40 -4.23
N GLY A 75 -3.75 9.60 -3.69
CA GLY A 75 -2.49 10.08 -3.16
C GLY A 75 -2.62 11.05 -2.01
N TRP A 76 -1.56 11.17 -1.27
CA TRP A 76 -1.46 12.02 -0.08
C TRP A 76 -0.46 13.14 -0.30
N ASP A 77 -0.82 14.34 0.16
CA ASP A 77 0.15 15.40 0.35
C ASP A 77 1.27 14.94 1.28
N LEU A 78 2.49 15.39 1.05
CA LEU A 78 3.65 14.99 1.84
C LEU A 78 3.44 15.23 3.35
N LYS A 79 2.82 16.36 3.74
CA LYS A 79 2.49 16.63 5.14
C LYS A 79 1.57 15.56 5.73
N LYS A 80 0.52 15.19 4.99
CA LYS A 80 -0.39 14.12 5.37
C LYS A 80 0.33 12.78 5.47
N CYS A 81 1.17 12.47 4.48
CA CYS A 81 1.97 11.24 4.46
C CYS A 81 2.84 11.12 5.72
N LEU A 82 3.57 12.20 6.10
CA LEU A 82 4.39 12.22 7.31
C LEU A 82 3.58 12.05 8.60
N MET A 83 2.39 12.65 8.65
CA MET A 83 1.46 12.46 9.79
C MET A 83 0.96 11.02 9.91
N LEU A 84 0.63 10.40 8.78
CA LEU A 84 0.21 8.99 8.74
C LEU A 84 1.36 8.06 9.10
N LEU A 85 2.57 8.34 8.62
CA LEU A 85 3.77 7.59 8.94
C LEU A 85 4.06 7.63 10.46
N LYS A 86 4.01 8.83 11.06
CA LYS A 86 4.16 9.00 12.53
C LYS A 86 3.16 8.16 13.33
N LYS A 87 1.97 7.92 12.78
CA LYS A 87 0.93 7.09 13.43
C LYS A 87 1.08 5.59 13.15
N GLY A 88 2.07 5.16 12.38
CA GLY A 88 2.22 3.77 11.95
C GLY A 88 1.10 3.31 11.02
N ASN A 89 0.61 4.19 10.15
CA ASN A 89 -0.47 3.83 9.21
C ASN A 89 0.01 2.77 8.22
N VAL A 90 -0.68 1.63 8.21
CA VAL A 90 -0.32 0.45 7.42
C VAL A 90 -0.23 0.75 5.92
N SER A 91 -1.20 1.50 5.37
CA SER A 91 -1.24 1.79 3.93
C SER A 91 -0.02 2.58 3.46
N ILE A 92 0.43 3.59 4.23
CA ILE A 92 1.65 4.35 3.91
C ILE A 92 2.87 3.44 3.99
N VAL A 93 2.98 2.67 5.07
CA VAL A 93 4.14 1.81 5.28
C VAL A 93 4.23 0.76 4.17
N GLN A 94 3.15 0.05 3.86
CA GLN A 94 3.11 -0.92 2.76
C GLN A 94 3.45 -0.27 1.41
N SER A 95 2.94 0.94 1.14
CA SER A 95 3.27 1.67 -0.08
C SER A 95 4.79 1.93 -0.20
N LEU A 96 5.48 2.30 0.88
CA LEU A 96 6.93 2.53 0.87
C LEU A 96 7.75 1.25 0.65
N TYR A 97 7.17 0.08 0.86
CA TYR A 97 7.81 -1.24 0.65
C TYR A 97 7.25 -2.00 -0.56
N SER A 98 6.36 -1.38 -1.34
CA SER A 98 5.87 -1.98 -2.60
C SER A 98 7.02 -2.32 -3.54
N GLN A 99 6.93 -3.50 -4.16
CA GLN A 99 7.91 -3.96 -5.15
C GLN A 99 7.65 -3.35 -6.55
N ILE A 100 6.44 -2.83 -6.77
CA ILE A 100 6.04 -2.23 -8.06
C ILE A 100 6.00 -0.71 -7.89
N VAL A 101 7.05 -0.04 -8.38
CA VAL A 101 7.22 1.41 -8.26
C VAL A 101 7.10 2.07 -9.62
N TYR A 102 6.12 2.94 -9.79
CA TYR A 102 5.87 3.69 -11.03
C TYR A 102 6.70 4.96 -11.12
N ARG A 103 6.98 5.58 -9.97
CA ARG A 103 7.79 6.79 -9.87
C ARG A 103 8.51 6.84 -8.52
N ASN A 104 9.77 7.25 -8.55
CA ASN A 104 10.55 7.54 -7.36
C ASN A 104 11.45 8.76 -7.65
N HIS A 105 11.26 9.84 -6.90
CA HIS A 105 12.21 10.94 -6.90
C HIS A 105 13.50 10.49 -6.22
N PRO A 106 14.68 10.84 -6.77
CA PRO A 106 15.95 10.49 -6.13
C PRO A 106 15.95 10.84 -4.63
N LEU A 107 16.44 9.93 -3.83
CA LEU A 107 16.54 10.01 -2.36
C LEU A 107 15.21 9.93 -1.59
N PHE A 108 14.03 10.19 -2.20
CA PHE A 108 12.77 10.24 -1.45
C PHE A 108 12.48 8.94 -0.70
N LEU A 109 12.47 7.82 -1.40
CA LEU A 109 12.13 6.52 -0.81
C LEU A 109 13.14 6.11 0.28
N ALA A 110 14.42 6.36 0.04
CA ALA A 110 15.48 6.07 1.02
C ALA A 110 15.30 6.89 2.31
N GLU A 111 15.02 8.19 2.19
CA GLU A 111 14.80 9.06 3.34
C GLU A 111 13.50 8.70 4.10
N MET A 112 12.43 8.35 3.40
CA MET A 112 11.18 7.93 4.02
C MET A 112 11.35 6.61 4.79
N ARG A 113 12.12 5.66 4.27
CA ARG A 113 12.43 4.40 4.98
C ARG A 113 13.30 4.63 6.20
N LYS A 114 14.28 5.53 6.15
CA LYS A 114 15.05 5.93 7.34
C LYS A 114 14.18 6.47 8.46
N LEU A 115 13.13 7.25 8.14
CA LEU A 115 12.19 7.73 9.16
C LEU A 115 11.45 6.59 9.89
N LEU A 116 11.20 5.48 9.22
CA LEU A 116 10.65 4.27 9.86
C LEU A 116 11.67 3.63 10.83
N ASP A 117 12.93 3.56 10.43
CA ASP A 117 14.00 2.98 11.26
C ASP A 117 14.27 3.83 12.53
N TYR A 118 14.02 5.13 12.49
CA TYR A 118 14.19 6.05 13.62
C TYR A 118 13.04 6.02 14.65
N GLY A 119 12.13 5.05 14.59
CA GLY A 119 11.15 4.82 15.65
C GLY A 119 9.73 5.23 15.32
N ALA A 120 9.36 5.27 14.05
CA ALA A 120 7.95 5.22 13.71
C ALA A 120 7.35 3.92 14.27
N PRO A 121 6.15 3.95 14.87
CA PRO A 121 5.55 2.73 15.39
C PRO A 121 5.39 1.71 14.27
N LEU A 122 5.72 0.45 14.57
CA LEU A 122 5.48 -0.65 13.63
C LEU A 122 3.98 -0.72 13.30
N PRO A 123 3.60 -0.99 12.05
CA PRO A 123 2.21 -1.03 11.66
C PRO A 123 1.49 -2.13 12.43
N GLN A 124 0.37 -1.77 13.04
CA GLN A 124 -0.57 -2.73 13.58
C GLN A 124 -1.57 -3.08 12.49
N SER A 125 -1.79 -4.38 12.28
CA SER A 125 -2.75 -4.84 11.29
C SER A 125 -4.18 -4.52 11.73
N HIS A 126 -4.98 -3.94 10.82
CA HIS A 126 -6.41 -3.71 11.04
C HIS A 126 -7.24 -4.95 10.66
N VAL A 127 -6.84 -6.14 11.12
CA VAL A 127 -7.54 -7.39 10.83
C VAL A 127 -9.02 -7.33 11.23
N SER A 128 -9.34 -6.63 12.31
CA SER A 128 -10.72 -6.46 12.77
C SER A 128 -11.65 -5.84 11.73
N HIS A 129 -11.14 -4.98 10.85
CA HIS A 129 -11.97 -4.36 9.81
C HIS A 129 -12.46 -5.36 8.74
N PHE A 130 -11.73 -6.44 8.53
CA PHE A 130 -12.06 -7.47 7.54
C PHE A 130 -12.97 -8.58 8.10
N LEU A 131 -13.04 -8.74 9.42
CA LEU A 131 -13.79 -9.82 10.07
C LEU A 131 -15.26 -9.47 10.34
N LEU A 132 -15.65 -8.18 10.30
CA LEU A 132 -16.99 -7.74 10.64
C LEU A 132 -17.94 -7.78 9.43
N GLY A 133 -18.88 -8.73 9.44
CA GLY A 133 -20.15 -8.56 8.76
C GLY A 133 -20.44 -9.37 7.50
N HIS A 134 -19.85 -10.56 7.27
CA HIS A 134 -20.26 -11.41 6.11
C HIS A 134 -20.32 -12.88 6.46
N GLU A 135 -21.44 -13.53 6.11
CA GLU A 135 -21.68 -14.97 6.29
C GLU A 135 -20.85 -15.84 5.34
N THR A 136 -20.39 -15.29 4.20
CA THR A 136 -19.52 -15.98 3.23
C THR A 136 -18.30 -15.12 2.91
N ILE A 137 -17.12 -15.66 3.14
CA ILE A 137 -15.87 -14.97 2.85
C ILE A 137 -15.38 -15.44 1.47
N ALA A 138 -15.36 -14.53 0.48
CA ALA A 138 -14.71 -14.81 -0.80
C ALA A 138 -13.23 -15.16 -0.56
N TYR A 139 -12.69 -16.14 -1.29
CA TYR A 139 -11.31 -16.63 -1.14
C TYR A 139 -10.26 -15.50 -1.13
N LYS A 140 -10.43 -14.48 -1.95
CA LYS A 140 -9.55 -13.30 -2.00
C LYS A 140 -9.54 -12.52 -0.68
N ARG A 141 -10.71 -12.38 -0.04
CA ARG A 141 -10.81 -11.74 1.28
C ARG A 141 -10.14 -12.59 2.37
N PHE A 142 -10.22 -13.91 2.26
CA PHE A 142 -9.51 -14.82 3.16
C PHE A 142 -7.99 -14.60 3.06
N LEU A 143 -7.43 -14.53 1.85
CA LEU A 143 -6.01 -14.23 1.65
C LEU A 143 -5.61 -12.87 2.26
N TYR A 144 -6.47 -11.85 2.20
CA TYR A 144 -6.23 -10.55 2.84
C TYR A 144 -6.15 -10.67 4.37
N ILE A 145 -7.03 -11.50 4.96
CA ILE A 145 -7.02 -11.75 6.41
C ILE A 145 -5.73 -12.47 6.80
N VAL A 146 -5.36 -13.51 6.08
CA VAL A 146 -4.14 -14.29 6.33
C VAL A 146 -2.90 -13.40 6.17
N GLN A 147 -2.83 -12.57 5.14
CA GLN A 147 -1.77 -11.56 4.98
C GLN A 147 -1.63 -10.69 6.23
N GLY A 148 -2.74 -10.16 6.73
CA GLY A 148 -2.75 -9.32 7.93
C GLY A 148 -2.28 -10.07 9.17
N LEU A 149 -2.74 -11.30 9.39
CA LEU A 149 -2.35 -12.14 10.52
C LEU A 149 -0.87 -12.51 10.48
N LEU A 150 -0.35 -12.89 9.33
CA LEU A 150 1.08 -13.19 9.15
C LEU A 150 1.94 -11.94 9.37
N ALA A 151 1.51 -10.78 8.88
CA ALA A 151 2.22 -9.53 9.11
C ALA A 151 2.27 -9.17 10.60
N MET A 152 1.16 -9.34 11.34
CA MET A 152 1.14 -9.17 12.81
C MET A 152 2.12 -10.13 13.49
N ARG A 153 2.06 -11.41 13.14
CA ARG A 153 2.94 -12.43 13.72
C ARG A 153 4.41 -12.12 13.46
N TRP A 154 4.72 -11.60 12.26
CA TRP A 154 6.07 -11.14 11.94
C TRP A 154 6.52 -10.00 12.87
N VAL A 155 5.68 -8.96 13.04
CA VAL A 155 6.00 -7.82 13.92
C VAL A 155 6.20 -8.28 15.36
N GLU A 156 5.34 -9.17 15.85
CA GLU A 156 5.44 -9.71 17.23
C GLU A 156 6.75 -10.48 17.45
N THR A 157 7.14 -11.31 16.48
CA THR A 157 8.28 -12.23 16.65
C THR A 157 9.62 -11.62 16.26
N ARG A 158 9.65 -10.82 15.19
CA ARG A 158 10.90 -10.29 14.60
C ARG A 158 11.14 -8.82 14.88
N LYS A 159 10.17 -8.10 15.44
CA LYS A 159 10.27 -6.66 15.78
C LYS A 159 10.80 -5.80 14.64
N SER A 160 10.43 -6.15 13.41
CA SER A 160 10.85 -5.50 12.17
C SER A 160 9.69 -5.38 11.19
N MET A 161 9.91 -4.64 10.11
CA MET A 161 8.92 -4.50 9.04
C MET A 161 8.65 -5.84 8.37
N PRO A 162 7.38 -6.25 8.24
CA PRO A 162 7.01 -7.45 7.50
C PRO A 162 7.20 -7.25 6.00
N PRO A 163 7.57 -8.30 5.26
CA PRO A 163 7.50 -8.29 3.79
C PRO A 163 6.10 -7.92 3.31
N VAL A 164 6.02 -7.18 2.20
CA VAL A 164 4.73 -6.85 1.57
C VAL A 164 4.19 -8.01 0.75
N VAL A 165 5.09 -8.77 0.13
CA VAL A 165 4.74 -9.93 -0.70
C VAL A 165 4.28 -11.09 0.18
N PHE A 166 3.07 -11.58 -0.08
CA PHE A 166 2.41 -12.63 0.69
C PHE A 166 3.23 -13.92 0.79
N GLU A 167 3.79 -14.38 -0.33
CA GLU A 167 4.59 -15.59 -0.39
C GLU A 167 5.79 -15.55 0.57
N GLN A 168 6.47 -14.41 0.65
CA GLN A 168 7.59 -14.22 1.59
C GLN A 168 7.18 -14.33 3.07
N LEU A 169 5.96 -13.85 3.39
CA LEU A 169 5.41 -13.98 4.73
C LEU A 169 5.01 -15.43 5.03
N ALA A 170 4.34 -16.09 4.08
CA ALA A 170 3.91 -17.47 4.23
C ALA A 170 5.12 -18.40 4.38
N ASP A 171 6.14 -18.26 3.54
CA ASP A 171 7.38 -19.05 3.61
C ASP A 171 8.09 -18.94 4.94
N ALA A 172 8.09 -17.75 5.51
CA ALA A 172 8.83 -17.49 6.74
C ALA A 172 8.09 -17.88 8.03
N LEU A 173 6.75 -17.99 8.00
CA LEU A 173 5.93 -18.12 9.20
C LEU A 173 4.99 -19.33 9.21
N VAL A 174 4.62 -19.88 8.05
CA VAL A 174 3.76 -21.06 7.94
C VAL A 174 4.63 -22.31 7.92
N THR A 175 4.66 -23.01 9.05
CA THR A 175 5.45 -24.24 9.22
C THR A 175 4.60 -25.49 9.06
N ASP A 176 3.28 -25.39 9.13
CA ASP A 176 2.35 -26.50 8.92
C ASP A 176 2.19 -26.78 7.43
N GLU A 177 2.54 -28.00 7.00
CA GLU A 177 2.52 -28.40 5.59
C GLU A 177 1.07 -28.47 5.03
N GLY A 178 0.09 -28.85 5.85
CA GLY A 178 -1.32 -28.89 5.46
C GLY A 178 -1.87 -27.52 5.17
N LEU A 179 -1.65 -26.57 6.09
CA LEU A 179 -2.04 -25.16 5.89
C LEU A 179 -1.32 -24.54 4.69
N ARG A 180 -0.06 -24.89 4.48
CA ARG A 180 0.72 -24.40 3.32
C ARG A 180 0.10 -24.87 2.00
N ALA A 181 -0.27 -26.15 1.88
CA ALA A 181 -0.91 -26.71 0.71
C ALA A 181 -2.29 -26.08 0.44
N GLU A 182 -3.07 -25.78 1.49
CA GLU A 182 -4.34 -25.07 1.35
C GLU A 182 -4.15 -23.63 0.84
N ILE A 183 -3.17 -22.90 1.37
CA ILE A 183 -2.82 -21.55 0.91
C ILE A 183 -2.40 -21.57 -0.57
N GLU A 184 -1.53 -22.50 -0.98
CA GLU A 184 -1.11 -22.67 -2.37
C GLU A 184 -2.29 -22.98 -3.29
N THR A 185 -3.23 -23.84 -2.84
CA THR A 185 -4.46 -24.13 -3.57
C THR A 185 -5.29 -22.85 -3.80
N LEU A 186 -5.45 -22.02 -2.77
CA LEU A 186 -6.19 -20.75 -2.87
C LEU A 186 -5.49 -19.74 -3.78
N LEU A 187 -4.17 -19.70 -3.80
CA LEU A 187 -3.41 -18.85 -4.70
C LEU A 187 -3.56 -19.28 -6.17
N ASN A 188 -3.75 -20.55 -6.43
CA ASN A 188 -3.91 -21.12 -7.78
C ASN A 188 -5.34 -21.06 -8.34
N ILE A 189 -6.35 -20.72 -7.53
CA ILE A 189 -7.75 -20.52 -7.95
C ILE A 189 -7.97 -19.20 -8.70
N GLN A 190 -6.96 -18.32 -8.79
CA GLN A 190 -7.05 -16.96 -9.35
C GLN A 190 -7.15 -16.93 -10.89
#